data_a56c3e6905d3a9467eb475c2ddab8631
#
_entry.id   a56c3e6905d3a9467eb475c2ddab8631
#
_cell.length_a   1.000
_cell.length_b   1.000
_cell.length_c   1.000
_cell.angle_alpha   90.00
_cell.angle_beta   90.00
_cell.angle_gamma   90.00
#
_symmetry.space_group_name_H-M   'P 1'
#
loop_
_entity.id
_entity.type
_entity.pdbx_description
1 polymer ?
#
loop_
_entity_poly.entity_id
_entity_poly.type
_entity_poly.pdbx_seq_one_letter_code
_entity_poly.pdbx_strand_id
1 'polypeptide(L)'
;MSEVEALKEQVDTPAVVTAQAQVDLPTEDKEGKYLTFALGHEEFGLEILKVREIIGYMDITAVPQTPCHVKGVINLRGQVIPVVDLRLKFGMEEAEITEQSCIIVVEIDAGNRHFQTGIVVDHVSEVLDIPGESIEDSPEFGSVNTDFILGMGKIGDTVKILLDIDKVLGGEDFSGISM
;
A
#
# COMPACT_ATOMS: atom_id res chain seq x y z
N MET A 1 6.32 -7.13 -15.59
CA MET A 1 6.21 -5.65 -15.59
C MET A 1 5.08 -5.14 -16.43
N SER A 2 4.93 -5.63 -17.66
CA SER A 2 3.89 -5.10 -18.53
C SER A 2 2.49 -5.29 -17.98
N GLU A 3 2.20 -6.39 -17.36
CA GLU A 3 0.88 -6.61 -16.78
C GLU A 3 0.57 -5.61 -15.66
N VAL A 4 1.58 -5.29 -14.89
CA VAL A 4 1.41 -4.36 -13.79
C VAL A 4 1.16 -2.96 -14.32
N GLU A 5 1.90 -2.57 -15.34
CA GLU A 5 1.67 -1.28 -15.96
C GLU A 5 0.31 -1.19 -16.60
N ALA A 6 -0.16 -2.29 -17.19
CA ALA A 6 -1.48 -2.32 -17.78
C ALA A 6 -2.58 -2.10 -16.76
N LEU A 7 -2.40 -2.64 -15.56
CA LEU A 7 -3.37 -2.42 -14.50
C LEU A 7 -3.45 -0.94 -14.12
N LYS A 8 -2.29 -0.28 -14.03
CA LYS A 8 -2.28 1.14 -13.74
C LYS A 8 -2.94 1.94 -14.85
N GLU A 9 -2.63 1.60 -16.08
CA GLU A 9 -3.21 2.32 -17.20
C GLU A 9 -4.70 2.16 -17.26
N GLN A 10 -5.20 0.97 -17.00
CA GLN A 10 -6.63 0.73 -17.02
C GLN A 10 -7.34 1.56 -15.95
N VAL A 11 -6.70 1.76 -14.83
CA VAL A 11 -7.29 2.57 -13.77
C VAL A 11 -7.24 4.03 -14.13
N ASP A 12 -6.13 4.48 -14.68
CA ASP A 12 -5.94 5.89 -14.97
C ASP A 12 -6.92 6.40 -16.03
N THR A 13 -7.19 5.58 -17.03
CA THR A 13 -8.05 6.02 -18.13
C THR A 13 -9.46 6.38 -17.68
N PRO A 14 -10.14 5.50 -16.93
CA PRO A 14 -11.47 5.87 -16.42
C PRO A 14 -11.40 6.99 -15.39
N ALA A 15 -10.31 7.07 -14.66
CA ALA A 15 -10.20 8.05 -13.60
C ALA A 15 -10.31 9.47 -14.15
N VAL A 16 -9.83 9.70 -15.35
CA VAL A 16 -9.92 11.01 -15.95
C VAL A 16 -11.37 11.42 -16.13
N VAL A 17 -12.20 10.48 -16.54
CA VAL A 17 -13.60 10.75 -16.79
C VAL A 17 -14.37 10.97 -15.50
N THR A 18 -14.04 10.21 -14.48
CA THR A 18 -14.79 10.25 -13.25
C THR A 18 -14.25 11.23 -12.22
N ALA A 19 -13.16 11.88 -12.53
CA ALA A 19 -12.53 12.79 -11.58
C ALA A 19 -13.48 13.88 -11.12
N GLN A 20 -14.31 14.35 -12.02
CA GLN A 20 -15.24 15.42 -11.68
C GLN A 20 -16.24 14.98 -10.64
N ALA A 21 -16.69 13.74 -10.73
CA ALA A 21 -17.65 13.24 -9.78
C ALA A 21 -17.06 13.16 -8.38
N GLN A 22 -15.77 12.92 -8.31
CA GLN A 22 -15.11 12.74 -7.02
C GLN A 22 -14.99 14.04 -6.25
N VAL A 23 -15.00 15.14 -6.96
CA VAL A 23 -14.87 16.43 -6.30
C VAL A 23 -15.99 16.68 -5.33
N ASP A 24 -17.17 16.14 -5.62
CA ASP A 24 -18.35 16.39 -4.82
C ASP A 24 -18.54 15.36 -3.72
N LEU A 25 -17.66 14.40 -3.58
CA LEU A 25 -17.84 13.32 -2.63
C LEU A 25 -17.48 13.74 -1.22
N PRO A 26 -18.19 13.22 -0.24
CA PRO A 26 -17.83 13.45 1.14
C PRO A 26 -16.44 12.92 1.44
N THR A 27 -15.77 13.53 2.36
CA THR A 27 -14.42 13.15 2.71
C THR A 27 -14.34 11.78 3.35
N GLU A 28 -15.40 11.33 3.93
CA GLU A 28 -15.43 10.02 4.59
C GLU A 28 -15.77 8.88 3.65
N ASP A 29 -16.05 9.20 2.39
CA ASP A 29 -16.38 8.17 1.43
C ASP A 29 -15.13 7.38 1.06
N LYS A 30 -15.19 6.10 1.36
CA LYS A 30 -14.06 5.20 1.13
C LYS A 30 -14.19 4.43 -0.16
N GLU A 31 -15.25 4.67 -0.87
CA GLU A 31 -15.49 4.03 -2.15
C GLU A 31 -14.42 4.40 -3.15
N GLY A 32 -14.04 3.46 -3.98
CA GLY A 32 -13.08 3.74 -5.03
C GLY A 32 -12.33 2.52 -5.47
N LYS A 33 -11.24 2.77 -6.16
CA LYS A 33 -10.42 1.70 -6.70
C LYS A 33 -9.26 1.42 -5.77
N TYR A 34 -9.05 0.14 -5.54
CA TYR A 34 -8.01 -0.33 -4.64
C TYR A 34 -7.15 -1.35 -5.35
N LEU A 35 -5.85 -1.22 -5.15
CA LEU A 35 -4.91 -2.22 -5.60
C LEU A 35 -4.85 -3.28 -4.51
N THR A 36 -5.17 -4.52 -4.85
CA THR A 36 -5.14 -5.59 -3.86
C THR A 36 -3.87 -6.40 -3.99
N PHE A 37 -3.37 -6.84 -2.85
CA PHE A 37 -2.15 -7.61 -2.79
C PHE A 37 -2.23 -8.57 -1.59
N ALA A 38 -1.37 -9.56 -1.59
CA ALA A 38 -1.40 -10.59 -0.56
C ALA A 38 -0.20 -10.50 0.36
N LEU A 39 -0.44 -10.76 1.62
CA LEU A 39 0.58 -11.02 2.63
C LEU A 39 0.14 -12.27 3.35
N GLY A 40 0.88 -13.37 3.12
CA GLY A 40 0.48 -14.66 3.66
C GLY A 40 -0.84 -15.11 3.07
N HIS A 41 -1.78 -15.40 3.93
CA HIS A 41 -3.09 -15.90 3.50
C HIS A 41 -4.14 -14.80 3.41
N GLU A 42 -3.75 -13.56 3.74
CA GLU A 42 -4.71 -12.47 3.78
C GLU A 42 -4.49 -11.51 2.63
N GLU A 43 -5.56 -10.88 2.18
CA GLU A 43 -5.46 -9.87 1.15
C GLU A 43 -5.75 -8.49 1.71
N PHE A 44 -4.98 -7.53 1.20
CA PHE A 44 -5.04 -6.15 1.62
C PHE A 44 -5.27 -5.27 0.41
N GLY A 45 -5.71 -4.05 0.64
CA GLY A 45 -5.91 -3.10 -0.44
C GLY A 45 -5.33 -1.75 -0.11
N LEU A 46 -4.84 -1.09 -1.15
CA LEU A 46 -4.36 0.28 -1.08
C LEU A 46 -5.14 1.13 -2.05
N GLU A 47 -5.47 2.34 -1.65
CA GLU A 47 -6.08 3.28 -2.58
C GLU A 47 -5.17 3.44 -3.79
N ILE A 48 -5.72 3.28 -4.98
CA ILE A 48 -4.90 3.30 -6.20
C ILE A 48 -4.19 4.64 -6.39
N LEU A 49 -4.78 5.72 -5.87
CA LEU A 49 -4.17 7.04 -6.01
C LEU A 49 -2.87 7.19 -5.23
N LYS A 50 -2.66 6.34 -4.25
CA LYS A 50 -1.40 6.36 -3.49
C LYS A 50 -0.30 5.58 -4.18
N VAL A 51 -0.63 4.77 -5.16
CA VAL A 51 0.33 3.90 -5.83
C VAL A 51 0.98 4.64 -6.98
N ARG A 52 2.32 4.73 -6.95
CA ARG A 52 3.06 5.37 -8.03
C ARG A 52 3.43 4.36 -9.10
N GLU A 53 3.91 3.21 -8.70
CA GLU A 53 4.19 2.14 -9.65
C GLU A 53 4.40 0.84 -8.90
N ILE A 54 4.40 -0.25 -9.63
CA ILE A 54 4.61 -1.58 -9.10
C ILE A 54 5.77 -2.17 -9.87
N ILE A 55 6.78 -2.65 -9.14
CA ILE A 55 7.97 -3.21 -9.77
C ILE A 55 8.23 -4.59 -9.19
N GLY A 56 8.98 -5.39 -9.95
CA GLY A 56 9.43 -6.67 -9.43
C GLY A 56 10.44 -6.47 -8.31
N TYR A 57 10.63 -7.50 -7.52
CA TYR A 57 11.58 -7.43 -6.43
C TYR A 57 12.99 -7.21 -7.01
N MET A 58 13.74 -6.33 -6.41
CA MET A 58 15.09 -6.01 -6.84
C MET A 58 16.00 -5.91 -5.62
N ASP A 59 17.30 -5.84 -5.86
CA ASP A 59 18.27 -5.79 -4.78
C ASP A 59 18.05 -4.57 -3.89
N ILE A 60 18.07 -4.80 -2.60
CA ILE A 60 17.87 -3.77 -1.61
C ILE A 60 19.15 -3.61 -0.81
N THR A 61 19.58 -2.36 -0.66
CA THR A 61 20.76 -2.05 0.13
C THR A 61 20.32 -1.82 1.57
N ALA A 62 20.82 -2.68 2.48
CA ALA A 62 20.44 -2.56 3.89
C ALA A 62 21.05 -1.32 4.51
N VAL A 63 20.26 -0.63 5.34
CA VAL A 63 20.73 0.55 6.06
C VAL A 63 20.89 0.16 7.53
N PRO A 64 22.07 0.41 8.13
CA PRO A 64 22.28 0.03 9.51
C PRO A 64 21.37 0.79 10.48
N GLN A 65 21.06 0.12 11.59
CA GLN A 65 20.35 0.74 12.71
C GLN A 65 18.93 1.19 12.39
N THR A 66 18.30 0.56 11.40
CA THR A 66 16.90 0.79 11.14
C THR A 66 16.06 -0.29 11.80
N PRO A 67 14.76 -0.05 12.04
CA PRO A 67 13.88 -1.11 12.53
C PRO A 67 13.87 -2.32 11.62
N CYS A 68 13.50 -3.47 12.16
CA CYS A 68 13.58 -4.72 11.39
C CYS A 68 12.69 -4.73 10.15
N HIS A 69 11.60 -3.98 10.16
CA HIS A 69 10.71 -3.94 9.00
C HIS A 69 11.21 -3.03 7.88
N VAL A 70 12.23 -2.21 8.15
CA VAL A 70 12.85 -1.40 7.09
C VAL A 70 13.94 -2.26 6.46
N LYS A 71 13.69 -2.68 5.21
CA LYS A 71 14.64 -3.55 4.51
C LYS A 71 15.88 -2.79 4.06
N GLY A 72 15.72 -1.51 3.76
CA GLY A 72 16.83 -0.69 3.28
C GLY A 72 16.34 0.28 2.24
N VAL A 73 17.15 0.48 1.22
CA VAL A 73 16.82 1.42 0.14
C VAL A 73 17.09 0.76 -1.22
N ILE A 74 16.38 1.27 -2.22
CA ILE A 74 16.64 0.88 -3.61
C ILE A 74 16.97 2.12 -4.42
N ASN A 75 17.65 1.92 -5.52
CA ASN A 75 17.90 2.97 -6.49
C ASN A 75 16.94 2.78 -7.65
N LEU A 76 15.95 3.65 -7.73
CA LEU A 76 14.93 3.57 -8.77
C LEU A 76 15.13 4.77 -9.69
N ARG A 77 15.72 4.54 -10.83
CA ARG A 77 16.00 5.59 -11.83
C ARG A 77 16.78 6.76 -11.25
N GLY A 78 17.76 6.44 -10.42
CA GLY A 78 18.61 7.46 -9.83
C GLY A 78 18.08 8.07 -8.55
N GLN A 79 16.90 7.67 -8.11
CA GLN A 79 16.31 8.15 -6.87
C GLN A 79 16.41 7.05 -5.81
N VAL A 80 16.87 7.42 -4.63
CA VAL A 80 16.98 6.49 -3.51
C VAL A 80 15.65 6.47 -2.77
N ILE A 81 15.06 5.30 -2.68
CA ILE A 81 13.74 5.12 -2.08
C ILE A 81 13.82 4.09 -0.96
N PRO A 82 13.33 4.42 0.24
CA PRO A 82 13.32 3.42 1.32
C PRO A 82 12.32 2.30 1.02
N VAL A 83 12.61 1.11 1.52
CA VAL A 83 11.78 -0.06 1.29
C VAL A 83 11.43 -0.70 2.62
N VAL A 84 10.15 -0.94 2.83
CA VAL A 84 9.61 -1.53 4.04
C VAL A 84 8.99 -2.89 3.70
N ASP A 85 9.24 -3.86 4.55
CA ASP A 85 8.59 -5.16 4.44
C ASP A 85 7.30 -5.11 5.27
N LEU A 86 6.16 -5.14 4.61
CA LEU A 86 4.89 -5.03 5.32
C LEU A 86 4.63 -6.23 6.23
N ARG A 87 5.11 -7.41 5.87
CA ARG A 87 4.94 -8.54 6.76
C ARG A 87 5.58 -8.26 8.11
N LEU A 88 6.81 -7.78 8.07
CA LEU A 88 7.53 -7.47 9.31
C LEU A 88 6.90 -6.30 10.05
N LYS A 89 6.41 -5.33 9.31
CA LYS A 89 5.73 -4.18 9.93
C LYS A 89 4.50 -4.63 10.73
N PHE A 90 3.80 -5.64 10.23
CA PHE A 90 2.61 -6.15 10.89
C PHE A 90 2.90 -7.30 11.86
N GLY A 91 4.17 -7.57 12.12
CA GLY A 91 4.54 -8.62 13.07
C GLY A 91 4.42 -10.03 12.52
N MET A 92 4.35 -10.17 11.21
CA MET A 92 4.33 -11.47 10.58
C MET A 92 5.76 -11.96 10.32
N GLU A 93 5.89 -13.23 10.05
CA GLU A 93 7.20 -13.77 9.72
C GLU A 93 7.63 -13.33 8.34
N GLU A 94 8.93 -13.18 8.16
CA GLU A 94 9.49 -12.85 6.85
C GLU A 94 9.26 -14.00 5.89
N ALA A 95 8.85 -13.68 4.66
CA ALA A 95 8.62 -14.69 3.65
C ALA A 95 9.81 -14.77 2.70
N GLU A 96 9.93 -15.91 2.06
CA GLU A 96 10.92 -16.07 1.00
C GLU A 96 10.49 -15.23 -0.20
N ILE A 97 11.48 -14.68 -0.89
CA ILE A 97 11.22 -13.91 -2.09
C ILE A 97 10.99 -14.90 -3.24
N THR A 98 9.91 -14.68 -3.97
CA THR A 98 9.55 -15.52 -5.11
C THR A 98 9.46 -14.66 -6.35
N GLU A 99 9.17 -15.32 -7.48
CA GLU A 99 8.97 -14.59 -8.73
C GLU A 99 7.76 -13.67 -8.67
N GLN A 100 6.85 -13.91 -7.75
CA GLN A 100 5.66 -13.09 -7.60
C GLN A 100 5.88 -11.93 -6.65
N SER A 101 6.93 -11.94 -5.87
CA SER A 101 7.21 -10.86 -4.92
C SER A 101 7.38 -9.55 -5.66
N CYS A 102 6.74 -8.51 -5.13
CA CYS A 102 6.73 -7.20 -5.77
C CYS A 102 7.04 -6.12 -4.76
N ILE A 103 7.48 -5.00 -5.29
CA ILE A 103 7.62 -3.77 -4.51
C ILE A 103 6.60 -2.79 -5.07
N ILE A 104 5.69 -2.34 -4.23
CA ILE A 104 4.72 -1.32 -4.59
C ILE A 104 5.28 0.02 -4.13
N VAL A 105 5.55 0.92 -5.07
CA VAL A 105 6.04 2.24 -4.73
C VAL A 105 4.84 3.13 -4.47
N VAL A 106 4.77 3.65 -3.26
CA VAL A 106 3.63 4.48 -2.84
C VAL A 106 4.12 5.86 -2.48
N GLU A 107 3.22 6.82 -2.55
CA GLU A 107 3.50 8.19 -2.12
C GLU A 107 2.91 8.39 -0.75
N ILE A 108 3.74 8.86 0.18
CA ILE A 108 3.35 9.03 1.57
C ILE A 108 3.23 10.52 1.88
N ASP A 109 2.12 10.89 2.49
CA ASP A 109 1.92 12.23 3.01
C ASP A 109 2.01 12.17 4.53
N ALA A 110 3.04 12.76 5.07
CA ALA A 110 3.25 12.78 6.50
C ALA A 110 3.41 14.22 6.96
N GLY A 111 2.28 14.90 7.09
CA GLY A 111 2.30 16.30 7.47
C GLY A 111 2.93 17.16 6.40
N ASN A 112 4.08 17.75 6.71
CA ASN A 112 4.77 18.62 5.78
C ASN A 112 5.67 17.90 4.80
N ARG A 113 5.72 16.58 4.90
CA ARG A 113 6.64 15.78 4.09
C ARG A 113 5.88 14.92 3.11
N HIS A 114 6.40 14.88 1.89
CA HIS A 114 5.91 13.98 0.86
C HIS A 114 7.10 13.18 0.40
N PHE A 115 6.98 11.87 0.44
CA PHE A 115 8.08 11.03 0.00
C PHE A 115 7.54 9.72 -0.54
N GLN A 116 8.37 9.05 -1.32
CA GLN A 116 8.02 7.76 -1.88
C GLN A 116 8.65 6.65 -1.04
N THR A 117 7.92 5.56 -0.88
CA THR A 117 8.38 4.41 -0.14
C THR A 117 7.97 3.16 -0.91
N GLY A 118 8.87 2.20 -0.99
CA GLY A 118 8.52 0.91 -1.55
C GLY A 118 8.04 -0.02 -0.46
N ILE A 119 7.01 -0.78 -0.73
CA ILE A 119 6.57 -1.82 0.20
C ILE A 119 6.69 -3.18 -0.47
N VAL A 120 7.26 -4.13 0.25
CA VAL A 120 7.42 -5.49 -0.25
C VAL A 120 6.16 -6.28 0.09
N VAL A 121 5.58 -6.91 -0.92
CA VAL A 121 4.40 -7.74 -0.74
C VAL A 121 4.63 -9.09 -1.40
N ASP A 122 3.83 -10.08 -0.99
CA ASP A 122 3.99 -11.44 -1.53
C ASP A 122 3.66 -11.48 -3.01
N HIS A 123 2.53 -10.89 -3.37
CA HIS A 123 2.18 -10.72 -4.79
C HIS A 123 1.05 -9.69 -4.89
N VAL A 124 0.93 -9.11 -6.06
CA VAL A 124 -0.15 -8.19 -6.38
C VAL A 124 -1.27 -9.00 -7.06
N SER A 125 -2.49 -8.79 -6.62
CA SER A 125 -3.63 -9.53 -7.14
C SER A 125 -4.32 -8.80 -8.29
N GLU A 126 -5.00 -7.70 -8.00
CA GLU A 126 -5.77 -6.99 -9.01
C GLU A 126 -6.19 -5.63 -8.49
N VAL A 127 -6.75 -4.83 -9.38
CA VAL A 127 -7.36 -3.56 -8.99
C VAL A 127 -8.87 -3.81 -8.92
N LEU A 128 -9.46 -3.49 -7.79
CA LEU A 128 -10.88 -3.67 -7.57
C LEU A 128 -11.55 -2.34 -7.32
N ASP A 129 -12.74 -2.21 -7.86
CA ASP A 129 -13.60 -1.06 -7.60
C ASP A 129 -14.54 -1.48 -6.48
N ILE A 130 -14.38 -0.93 -5.29
CA ILE A 130 -15.14 -1.35 -4.12
C ILE A 130 -16.15 -0.28 -3.79
N PRO A 131 -17.45 -0.60 -3.88
CA PRO A 131 -18.48 0.40 -3.54
C PRO A 131 -18.49 0.66 -2.04
N GLY A 132 -18.87 1.87 -1.67
CA GLY A 132 -18.86 2.28 -0.27
C GLY A 132 -19.71 1.39 0.62
N GLU A 133 -20.81 0.87 0.10
CA GLU A 133 -21.67 -0.01 0.87
C GLU A 133 -21.02 -1.35 1.20
N SER A 134 -19.97 -1.70 0.49
CA SER A 134 -19.21 -2.93 0.77
C SER A 134 -18.05 -2.70 1.72
N ILE A 135 -17.84 -1.49 2.18
CA ILE A 135 -16.72 -1.16 3.06
C ILE A 135 -17.28 -0.85 4.44
N GLU A 136 -16.83 -1.62 5.42
CA GLU A 136 -17.23 -1.41 6.81
C GLU A 136 -16.04 -0.93 7.61
N ASP A 137 -16.34 -0.24 8.69
CA ASP A 137 -15.29 0.18 9.61
C ASP A 137 -14.67 -1.03 10.28
N SER A 138 -13.41 -0.88 10.66
CA SER A 138 -12.72 -1.95 11.37
C SER A 138 -13.39 -2.20 12.72
N PRO A 139 -13.65 -3.46 13.06
CA PRO A 139 -14.13 -3.78 14.40
C PRO A 139 -13.10 -3.38 15.45
N GLU A 140 -13.56 -3.22 16.67
CA GLU A 140 -12.66 -2.96 17.77
C GLU A 140 -12.03 -4.25 18.25
N PHE A 141 -10.74 -4.23 18.49
CA PHE A 141 -9.99 -5.37 18.95
C PHE A 141 -9.36 -5.10 20.31
N GLY A 142 -10.13 -4.51 21.21
CA GLY A 142 -9.64 -4.21 22.53
C GLY A 142 -8.64 -3.07 22.51
N SER A 143 -7.46 -3.29 23.05
CA SER A 143 -6.43 -2.26 23.13
C SER A 143 -5.57 -2.17 21.87
N VAL A 144 -5.85 -2.97 20.87
CA VAL A 144 -5.07 -2.96 19.64
C VAL A 144 -5.41 -1.71 18.83
N ASN A 145 -4.36 -1.00 18.42
CA ASN A 145 -4.55 0.18 17.59
C ASN A 145 -4.75 -0.22 16.13
N THR A 146 -5.91 0.11 15.59
CA THR A 146 -6.24 -0.20 14.20
C THR A 146 -6.42 1.06 13.36
N ASP A 147 -5.83 2.17 13.80
CA ASP A 147 -5.96 3.43 13.06
C ASP A 147 -5.43 3.34 11.64
N PHE A 148 -4.52 2.41 11.38
CA PHE A 148 -3.96 2.23 10.04
C PHE A 148 -4.92 1.51 9.09
N ILE A 149 -6.03 1.01 9.58
CA ILE A 149 -7.02 0.33 8.74
C ILE A 149 -8.06 1.34 8.29
N LEU A 150 -8.15 1.52 6.97
CA LEU A 150 -9.13 2.42 6.39
C LEU A 150 -10.53 1.83 6.47
N GLY A 151 -10.64 0.52 6.30
CA GLY A 151 -11.90 -0.18 6.38
C GLY A 151 -11.73 -1.62 6.00
N MET A 152 -12.83 -2.35 6.05
CA MET A 152 -12.89 -3.76 5.67
C MET A 152 -13.76 -3.88 4.43
N GLY A 153 -13.15 -4.25 3.31
CA GLY A 153 -13.88 -4.39 2.06
C GLY A 153 -14.43 -5.80 1.91
N LYS A 154 -15.73 -5.90 1.77
CA LYS A 154 -16.38 -7.19 1.61
C LYS A 154 -16.49 -7.52 0.13
N ILE A 155 -15.79 -8.55 -0.30
CA ILE A 155 -15.78 -8.99 -1.69
C ILE A 155 -16.21 -10.45 -1.71
N GLY A 156 -17.43 -10.71 -2.16
CA GLY A 156 -17.97 -12.06 -2.11
C GLY A 156 -18.00 -12.55 -0.68
N ASP A 157 -17.39 -13.68 -0.43
CA ASP A 157 -17.35 -14.29 0.90
C ASP A 157 -16.10 -13.91 1.68
N THR A 158 -15.24 -13.07 1.11
CA THR A 158 -13.98 -12.75 1.75
C THR A 158 -13.97 -11.28 2.16
N VAL A 159 -13.01 -10.95 3.03
CA VAL A 159 -12.82 -9.58 3.50
C VAL A 159 -11.39 -9.19 3.15
N LYS A 160 -11.25 -8.01 2.55
CA LYS A 160 -9.93 -7.45 2.26
C LYS A 160 -9.72 -6.27 3.19
N ILE A 161 -8.55 -6.22 3.80
CA ILE A 161 -8.22 -5.17 4.75
C ILE A 161 -7.69 -3.97 3.97
N LEU A 162 -8.42 -2.87 4.01
CA LEU A 162 -8.02 -1.67 3.29
C LEU A 162 -7.16 -0.81 4.20
N LEU A 163 -5.97 -0.47 3.73
CA LEU A 163 -4.97 0.21 4.53
C LEU A 163 -4.91 1.70 4.24
N ASP A 164 -4.73 2.48 5.29
CA ASP A 164 -4.36 3.87 5.17
C ASP A 164 -2.83 3.91 5.18
N ILE A 165 -2.24 3.95 4.01
CA ILE A 165 -0.79 3.79 3.91
C ILE A 165 -0.03 4.94 4.59
N ASP A 166 -0.63 6.11 4.63
CA ASP A 166 0.00 7.22 5.32
C ASP A 166 0.15 6.94 6.81
N LYS A 167 -0.83 6.29 7.39
CA LYS A 167 -0.78 5.93 8.80
C LYS A 167 0.10 4.72 9.06
N VAL A 168 0.16 3.81 8.10
CA VAL A 168 1.02 2.65 8.23
C VAL A 168 2.48 3.07 8.23
N LEU A 169 2.87 3.97 7.34
CA LEU A 169 4.27 4.30 7.10
C LEU A 169 4.66 5.72 7.49
N GLY A 170 3.70 6.56 7.83
CA GLY A 170 3.98 7.97 8.06
C GLY A 170 4.47 8.31 9.45
N GLY A 171 4.63 7.33 10.31
CA GLY A 171 4.98 7.56 11.69
C GLY A 171 6.47 7.65 11.93
N GLU A 172 6.88 7.14 13.07
CA GLU A 172 8.26 7.27 13.54
C GLU A 172 9.26 6.42 12.77
N ASP A 173 8.79 5.51 11.93
CA ASP A 173 9.68 4.58 11.23
C ASP A 173 10.78 5.29 10.46
N PHE A 174 10.48 6.47 9.94
CA PHE A 174 11.43 7.20 9.12
C PHE A 174 11.93 8.48 9.77
N SER A 175 11.62 8.68 11.04
CA SER A 175 11.99 9.92 11.69
C SER A 175 13.50 10.09 11.81
N GLY A 176 14.22 9.00 11.88
CA GLY A 176 15.67 9.03 11.95
C GLY A 176 16.38 8.90 10.63
N ILE A 177 15.64 8.75 9.55
CA ILE A 177 16.23 8.57 8.23
C ILE A 177 16.20 9.90 7.50
N SER A 178 17.38 10.40 7.20
CA SER A 178 17.50 11.64 6.46
C SER A 178 17.36 11.34 4.98
N MET A 179 16.38 11.94 4.36
CA MET A 179 16.10 11.70 2.95
C MET A 179 16.51 12.88 2.10
#